data_8c95ccaadabf72cbc1be1863f1b68fc0
#
_entry.id   8c95ccaadabf72cbc1be1863f1b68fc0
#
_cell.length_a   1.000
_cell.length_b   1.000
_cell.length_c   1.000
_cell.angle_alpha   90.00
_cell.angle_beta   90.00
_cell.angle_gamma   90.00
#
_symmetry.space_group_name_H-M   'P 1'
#
loop_
_entity.id
_entity.type
_entity.pdbx_description
1 polymer ?
#
loop_
_entity_poly.entity_id
_entity_poly.type
_entity_poly.pdbx_seq_one_letter_code
_entity_poly.pdbx_strand_id
1 'polypeptide(L)'
;IDKMGNPSLKIITPRVLHFSKNDTSEFIDPHLTLYRQSPEPWYIAARFGRAQNGISHVIFWDEVTMHHAADMKNPNTLIKTPKLTVNPKEQTASTNDDITLIQPNLIIRAIGMTADLNAGNVKLLSAARGEYVPDA
;
A
#
# COMPACT_ATOMS: atom_id res chain seq x y z
N ILE A 1 17.13 3.31 -1.09
CA ILE A 1 17.88 4.40 -0.45
C ILE A 1 17.78 5.63 -1.33
N ASP A 2 17.36 6.74 -0.75
CA ASP A 2 17.26 8.00 -1.48
C ASP A 2 18.65 8.70 -1.58
N LYS A 3 18.66 9.88 -2.19
CA LYS A 3 19.90 10.63 -2.41
C LYS A 3 20.56 11.08 -1.10
N MET A 4 19.81 11.15 -0.02
CA MET A 4 20.29 11.55 1.30
C MET A 4 20.76 10.36 2.14
N GLY A 5 20.72 9.15 1.58
CA GLY A 5 21.08 7.94 2.30
C GLY A 5 19.98 7.36 3.16
N ASN A 6 18.80 7.95 3.17
CA ASN A 6 17.66 7.43 3.92
C ASN A 6 17.00 6.29 3.15
N PRO A 7 16.46 5.27 3.84
CA PRO A 7 15.74 4.21 3.14
C PRO A 7 14.45 4.77 2.54
N SER A 8 14.19 4.43 1.26
CA SER A 8 12.93 4.80 0.61
C SER A 8 11.85 3.76 0.87
N LEU A 9 12.24 2.53 1.15
CA LEU A 9 11.32 1.48 1.53
C LEU A 9 12.04 0.42 2.35
N LYS A 10 11.25 -0.37 3.08
CA LYS A 10 11.73 -1.49 3.88
C LYS A 10 10.71 -2.62 3.78
N ILE A 11 11.17 -3.83 3.48
CA ILE A 11 10.32 -5.02 3.48
C ILE A 11 10.80 -5.95 4.57
N ILE A 12 9.89 -6.38 5.43
CA ILE A 12 10.12 -7.39 6.44
C ILE A 12 9.20 -8.57 6.13
N THR A 13 9.77 -9.75 6.02
CA THR A 13 9.01 -10.96 5.75
C THR A 13 9.70 -12.14 6.42
N PRO A 14 8.95 -13.08 7.03
CA PRO A 14 9.55 -14.26 7.65
C PRO A 14 10.12 -15.24 6.65
N ARG A 15 9.71 -15.17 5.39
CA ARG A 15 10.15 -16.12 4.37
C ARG A 15 10.20 -15.49 3.00
N VAL A 16 11.32 -15.71 2.31
CA VAL A 16 11.55 -15.24 0.95
C VAL A 16 12.03 -16.40 0.09
N LEU A 17 11.48 -16.51 -1.12
CA LEU A 17 11.96 -17.40 -2.17
C LEU A 17 12.40 -16.54 -3.35
N HIS A 18 13.66 -16.66 -3.74
CA HIS A 18 14.19 -15.90 -4.86
C HIS A 18 14.44 -16.80 -6.07
N PHE A 19 13.94 -16.40 -7.23
CA PHE A 19 14.10 -17.11 -8.48
C PHE A 19 15.02 -16.28 -9.38
N SER A 20 16.30 -16.66 -9.44
CA SER A 20 17.30 -15.88 -10.17
C SER A 20 17.06 -15.85 -11.67
N LYS A 21 16.40 -16.87 -12.21
CA LYS A 21 16.18 -17.00 -13.66
C LYS A 21 15.36 -15.84 -14.22
N ASN A 22 14.43 -15.30 -13.47
CA ASN A 22 13.59 -14.18 -13.90
C ASN A 22 13.59 -13.02 -12.90
N ASP A 23 14.55 -13.01 -11.99
CA ASP A 23 14.71 -11.99 -10.95
C ASP A 23 13.40 -11.70 -10.22
N THR A 24 12.75 -12.76 -9.76
CA THR A 24 11.49 -12.69 -9.03
C THR A 24 11.71 -13.17 -7.60
N SER A 25 11.16 -12.45 -6.64
CA SER A 25 11.16 -12.86 -5.23
C SER A 25 9.73 -13.01 -4.75
N GLU A 26 9.45 -14.07 -4.03
CA GLU A 26 8.14 -14.30 -3.42
C GLU A 26 8.27 -14.21 -1.91
N PHE A 27 7.28 -13.57 -1.28
CA PHE A 27 7.28 -13.31 0.14
C PHE A 27 6.05 -13.95 0.79
N ILE A 28 6.25 -14.46 2.01
CA ILE A 28 5.16 -14.94 2.85
C ILE A 28 5.03 -13.96 4.00
N ASP A 29 3.81 -13.47 4.21
CA ASP A 29 3.47 -12.51 5.28
C ASP A 29 4.36 -11.26 5.23
N PRO A 30 4.46 -10.59 4.05
CA PRO A 30 5.32 -9.42 3.93
C PRO A 30 4.72 -8.18 4.59
N HIS A 31 5.61 -7.36 5.15
CA HIS A 31 5.28 -6.04 5.68
C HIS A 31 6.19 -5.02 5.01
N LEU A 32 5.60 -4.13 4.22
CA LEU A 32 6.31 -3.09 3.51
C LEU A 32 6.10 -1.76 4.22
N THR A 33 7.19 -1.05 4.49
CA THR A 33 7.14 0.34 4.95
C THR A 33 7.68 1.20 3.82
N LEU A 34 6.87 2.13 3.33
CA LEU A 34 7.27 3.06 2.29
C LEU A 34 7.46 4.43 2.93
N TYR A 35 8.71 4.88 2.98
CA TYR A 35 9.05 6.16 3.57
C TYR A 35 8.82 7.27 2.57
N ARG A 36 8.25 8.38 3.04
CA ARG A 36 8.00 9.55 2.23
C ARG A 36 8.57 10.77 2.95
N GLN A 37 8.53 11.94 2.31
CA GLN A 37 9.03 13.18 2.92
C GLN A 37 8.21 13.61 4.13
N SER A 38 6.96 13.17 4.22
CA SER A 38 6.14 13.37 5.41
C SER A 38 6.67 12.52 6.57
N PRO A 39 6.47 12.93 7.83
CA PRO A 39 6.92 12.15 8.97
C PRO A 39 6.25 10.79 9.09
N GLU A 40 5.06 10.61 8.50
CA GLU A 40 4.33 9.35 8.61
C GLU A 40 4.46 8.52 7.34
N PRO A 41 5.04 7.32 7.41
CA PRO A 41 5.15 6.44 6.25
C PRO A 41 3.85 5.71 5.95
N TRP A 42 3.82 5.05 4.79
CA TRP A 42 2.77 4.08 4.46
C TRP A 42 3.22 2.69 4.88
N TYR A 43 2.30 1.93 5.45
CA TYR A 43 2.51 0.53 5.81
C TYR A 43 1.61 -0.35 4.98
N ILE A 44 2.18 -1.34 4.31
CA ILE A 44 1.44 -2.30 3.50
C ILE A 44 1.73 -3.69 4.02
N ALA A 45 0.69 -4.46 4.27
CA ALA A 45 0.81 -5.84 4.73
C ALA A 45 -0.13 -6.73 3.94
N ALA A 46 0.26 -7.98 3.76
CA ALA A 46 -0.55 -8.97 3.06
C ALA A 46 -0.12 -10.36 3.50
N ARG A 47 -0.86 -11.39 3.07
CA ARG A 47 -0.43 -12.76 3.31
C ARG A 47 0.67 -13.18 2.35
N PHE A 48 0.67 -12.65 1.13
CA PHE A 48 1.64 -12.99 0.09
C PHE A 48 2.06 -11.76 -0.68
N GLY A 49 3.26 -11.83 -1.24
CA GLY A 49 3.76 -10.80 -2.14
C GLY A 49 4.75 -11.36 -3.13
N ARG A 50 4.95 -10.63 -4.24
CA ARG A 50 5.92 -10.97 -5.27
C ARG A 50 6.55 -9.70 -5.79
N ALA A 51 7.88 -9.66 -5.80
CA ALA A 51 8.64 -8.58 -6.40
C ALA A 51 9.27 -9.06 -7.70
N GLN A 52 9.22 -8.22 -8.73
CA GLN A 52 9.79 -8.50 -10.05
C GLN A 52 10.83 -7.46 -10.40
N ASN A 53 11.89 -7.89 -11.10
CA ASN A 53 13.01 -7.04 -11.51
C ASN A 53 13.58 -6.29 -10.30
N GLY A 54 14.02 -7.06 -9.31
CA GLY A 54 14.36 -6.50 -8.01
C GLY A 54 13.10 -6.11 -7.27
N ILE A 55 12.88 -4.82 -7.08
CA ILE A 55 11.67 -4.30 -6.43
C ILE A 55 10.98 -3.23 -7.28
N SER A 56 11.15 -3.29 -8.61
CA SER A 56 10.50 -2.31 -9.49
C SER A 56 8.98 -2.42 -9.45
N HIS A 57 8.47 -3.64 -9.27
CA HIS A 57 7.04 -3.90 -9.11
C HIS A 57 6.86 -4.91 -8.00
N VAL A 58 6.00 -4.59 -7.05
CA VAL A 58 5.64 -5.50 -5.96
C VAL A 58 4.13 -5.70 -5.98
N ILE A 59 3.72 -6.97 -6.06
CA ILE A 59 2.31 -7.32 -6.06
C ILE A 59 2.02 -8.02 -4.75
N PHE A 60 1.02 -7.52 -4.02
CA PHE A 60 0.53 -8.13 -2.79
C PHE A 60 -0.84 -8.74 -3.02
N TRP A 61 -1.12 -9.87 -2.41
CA TRP A 61 -2.44 -10.47 -2.49
C TRP A 61 -2.78 -11.22 -1.22
N ASP A 62 -4.08 -11.44 -1.07
CA ASP A 62 -4.69 -12.10 0.07
C ASP A 62 -4.59 -11.25 1.34
N GLU A 63 -5.70 -10.65 1.70
CA GLU A 63 -5.85 -9.80 2.88
C GLU A 63 -4.86 -8.64 2.89
N VAL A 64 -4.83 -7.87 1.80
CA VAL A 64 -3.94 -6.72 1.71
C VAL A 64 -4.50 -5.56 2.51
N THR A 65 -3.65 -4.94 3.34
CA THR A 65 -3.98 -3.71 4.04
C THR A 65 -2.93 -2.65 3.72
N MET A 66 -3.38 -1.41 3.59
CA MET A 66 -2.52 -0.26 3.39
C MET A 66 -2.91 0.80 4.43
N HIS A 67 -1.97 1.21 5.26
CA HIS A 67 -2.26 2.07 6.41
C HIS A 67 -1.34 3.28 6.44
N HIS A 68 -1.93 4.43 6.72
CA HIS A 68 -1.22 5.69 6.97
C HIS A 68 -1.78 6.32 8.23
N ALA A 69 -0.92 6.56 9.22
CA ALA A 69 -1.33 7.21 10.47
C ALA A 69 -1.69 8.67 10.23
N ALA A 70 -2.55 9.21 11.08
CA ALA A 70 -2.94 10.61 10.97
C ALA A 70 -1.72 11.52 11.12
N ASP A 71 -1.68 12.57 10.29
CA ASP A 71 -0.72 13.64 10.41
C ASP A 71 -1.44 14.99 10.34
N MET A 72 -0.69 16.09 10.23
CA MET A 72 -1.29 17.42 10.25
C MET A 72 -2.19 17.72 9.05
N LYS A 73 -2.02 16.98 7.95
CA LYS A 73 -2.75 17.23 6.70
C LYS A 73 -3.74 16.13 6.36
N ASN A 74 -3.51 14.91 6.88
CA ASN A 74 -4.26 13.74 6.47
C ASN A 74 -4.81 12.99 7.68
N PRO A 75 -6.05 12.48 7.60
CA PRO A 75 -6.58 11.62 8.65
C PRO A 75 -5.92 10.26 8.64
N ASN A 76 -6.09 9.51 9.72
CA ASN A 76 -5.71 8.10 9.77
C ASN A 76 -6.49 7.37 8.67
N THR A 77 -5.79 6.64 7.81
CA THR A 77 -6.39 5.99 6.66
C THR A 77 -6.00 4.51 6.63
N LEU A 78 -6.99 3.64 6.51
CA LEU A 78 -6.77 2.21 6.33
C LEU A 78 -7.52 1.78 5.08
N ILE A 79 -6.82 1.08 4.18
CA ILE A 79 -7.40 0.57 2.94
C ILE A 79 -7.25 -0.94 2.94
N LYS A 80 -8.33 -1.65 2.63
CA LYS A 80 -8.34 -3.11 2.52
C LYS A 80 -8.72 -3.50 1.11
N THR A 81 -8.00 -4.46 0.55
CA THR A 81 -8.26 -4.96 -0.81
C THR A 81 -7.72 -6.39 -0.94
N PRO A 82 -8.27 -7.18 -1.87
CA PRO A 82 -7.71 -8.52 -2.11
C PRO A 82 -6.35 -8.50 -2.80
N LYS A 83 -6.03 -7.47 -3.56
CA LYS A 83 -4.80 -7.40 -4.34
C LYS A 83 -4.36 -5.96 -4.50
N LEU A 84 -3.05 -5.73 -4.48
CA LEU A 84 -2.48 -4.40 -4.63
C LEU A 84 -1.15 -4.49 -5.37
N THR A 85 -0.96 -3.60 -6.35
CA THR A 85 0.32 -3.46 -7.05
C THR A 85 0.98 -2.17 -6.58
N VAL A 86 2.24 -2.29 -6.14
CA VAL A 86 3.02 -1.15 -5.66
C VAL A 86 4.20 -0.95 -6.58
N ASN A 87 4.45 0.29 -6.97
CA ASN A 87 5.64 0.70 -7.70
C ASN A 87 6.46 1.59 -6.76
N PRO A 88 7.46 1.02 -6.05
CA PRO A 88 8.17 1.78 -5.03
C PRO A 88 8.96 2.97 -5.59
N LYS A 89 9.52 2.85 -6.78
CA LYS A 89 10.29 3.93 -7.38
C LYS A 89 9.43 5.15 -7.66
N GLU A 90 8.23 4.94 -8.18
CA GLU A 90 7.28 6.02 -8.46
C GLU A 90 6.42 6.37 -7.25
N GLN A 91 6.51 5.57 -6.19
CA GLN A 91 5.71 5.72 -4.98
C GLN A 91 4.22 5.75 -5.29
N THR A 92 3.79 4.78 -6.09
CA THR A 92 2.38 4.62 -6.44
C THR A 92 1.88 3.24 -6.03
N ALA A 93 0.57 3.15 -5.79
CA ALA A 93 -0.11 1.89 -5.55
C ALA A 93 -1.41 1.88 -6.32
N SER A 94 -1.82 0.72 -6.81
CA SER A 94 -3.05 0.61 -7.59
C SER A 94 -3.65 -0.78 -7.49
N THR A 95 -4.96 -0.85 -7.69
CA THR A 95 -5.69 -2.10 -7.81
C THR A 95 -6.93 -1.87 -8.65
N ASN A 96 -7.38 -2.94 -9.33
CA ASN A 96 -8.66 -2.94 -10.04
C ASN A 96 -9.74 -3.70 -9.25
N ASP A 97 -9.38 -4.23 -8.11
CA ASP A 97 -10.30 -5.02 -7.27
C ASP A 97 -11.10 -4.14 -6.31
N ASP A 98 -12.01 -4.76 -5.58
CA ASP A 98 -12.79 -4.08 -4.57
C ASP A 98 -11.89 -3.50 -3.49
N ILE A 99 -12.18 -2.28 -3.06
CA ILE A 99 -11.48 -1.67 -1.94
C ILE A 99 -12.46 -1.19 -0.88
N THR A 100 -12.00 -1.18 0.36
CA THR A 100 -12.68 -0.52 1.47
C THR A 100 -11.70 0.45 2.09
N LEU A 101 -12.04 1.74 2.07
CA LEU A 101 -11.23 2.80 2.66
C LEU A 101 -11.89 3.24 3.96
N ILE A 102 -11.14 3.22 5.04
CA ILE A 102 -11.63 3.52 6.38
C ILE A 102 -10.85 4.70 6.95
N GLN A 103 -11.59 5.75 7.29
CA GLN A 103 -11.06 6.93 7.99
C GLN A 103 -11.94 7.17 9.21
N PRO A 104 -11.54 8.06 10.15
CA PRO A 104 -12.41 8.35 11.29
C PRO A 104 -13.79 8.79 10.83
N ASN A 105 -14.81 8.07 11.27
CA ASN A 105 -16.23 8.36 10.97
C ASN A 105 -16.60 8.20 9.50
N LEU A 106 -15.76 7.56 8.69
CA LEU A 106 -16.02 7.43 7.26
C LEU A 106 -15.59 6.07 6.76
N ILE A 107 -16.45 5.39 6.04
CA ILE A 107 -16.15 4.15 5.33
C ILE A 107 -16.56 4.34 3.88
N ILE A 108 -15.63 4.12 2.96
CA ILE A 108 -15.90 4.22 1.52
C ILE A 108 -15.59 2.87 0.89
N ARG A 109 -16.53 2.37 0.09
CA ARG A 109 -16.35 1.17 -0.72
C ARG A 109 -16.33 1.56 -2.18
N ALA A 110 -15.39 0.98 -2.93
CA ALA A 110 -15.23 1.29 -4.34
C ALA A 110 -14.64 0.11 -5.08
N ILE A 111 -14.61 0.20 -6.40
CA ILE A 111 -13.93 -0.76 -7.26
C ILE A 111 -12.82 -0.02 -7.96
N GLY A 112 -11.58 -0.46 -7.70
CA GLY A 112 -10.41 0.16 -8.28
C GLY A 112 -9.93 1.40 -7.56
N MET A 113 -8.61 1.57 -7.53
CA MET A 113 -7.97 2.67 -6.83
C MET A 113 -6.60 2.93 -7.45
N THR A 114 -6.22 4.20 -7.48
CA THR A 114 -4.83 4.61 -7.67
C THR A 114 -4.44 5.53 -6.53
N ALA A 115 -3.21 5.40 -6.06
CA ALA A 115 -2.72 6.22 -4.95
C ALA A 115 -1.34 6.77 -5.29
N ASP A 116 -1.15 8.07 -5.04
CA ASP A 116 0.17 8.70 -5.00
C ASP A 116 0.60 8.70 -3.54
N LEU A 117 1.50 7.80 -3.20
CA LEU A 117 1.88 7.59 -1.81
C LEU A 117 2.75 8.71 -1.27
N ASN A 118 3.51 9.39 -2.14
CA ASN A 118 4.32 10.53 -1.74
C ASN A 118 3.45 11.73 -1.41
N ALA A 119 2.47 12.03 -2.26
CA ALA A 119 1.55 13.15 -2.01
C ALA A 119 0.47 12.82 -0.99
N GLY A 120 0.21 11.53 -0.74
CA GLY A 120 -0.84 11.10 0.16
C GLY A 120 -2.23 11.11 -0.47
N ASN A 121 -2.32 11.18 -1.79
CA ASN A 121 -3.60 11.25 -2.51
C ASN A 121 -4.07 9.87 -2.93
N VAL A 122 -5.36 9.61 -2.72
CA VAL A 122 -6.01 8.36 -3.12
C VAL A 122 -7.16 8.71 -4.06
N LYS A 123 -7.19 8.08 -5.23
CA LYS A 123 -8.25 8.25 -6.22
C LYS A 123 -9.01 6.94 -6.38
N LEU A 124 -10.32 7.00 -6.16
CA LEU A 124 -11.20 5.86 -6.34
C LEU A 124 -11.73 5.87 -7.79
N LEU A 125 -11.72 4.70 -8.44
CA LEU A 125 -11.95 4.65 -9.87
C LEU A 125 -13.44 4.52 -10.24
N SER A 126 -14.19 3.66 -9.54
CA SER A 126 -15.60 3.46 -9.88
C SER A 126 -16.40 2.90 -8.72
N ALA A 127 -17.74 2.99 -8.82
CA ALA A 127 -18.69 2.43 -7.86
C ALA A 127 -18.45 2.90 -6.41
N ALA A 128 -17.90 4.11 -6.22
CA ALA A 128 -17.62 4.61 -4.90
C ALA A 128 -18.91 4.89 -4.10
N ARG A 129 -18.95 4.37 -2.88
CA ARG A 129 -20.05 4.60 -1.93
C ARG A 129 -19.47 4.94 -0.58
N GLY A 130 -19.87 6.07 -0.04
CA GLY A 130 -19.43 6.51 1.26
C GLY A 130 -20.49 6.35 2.32
N GLU A 131 -20.07 6.05 3.53
CA GLU A 131 -20.93 5.96 4.69
C GLU A 131 -20.28 6.72 5.84
N TYR A 132 -21.01 7.68 6.39
CA TYR A 132 -20.56 8.42 7.56
C TYR A 132 -21.00 7.69 8.81
N VAL A 133 -20.05 7.36 9.67
CA VAL A 133 -20.30 6.66 10.92
C VAL A 133 -19.95 7.61 12.07
N PRO A 134 -20.94 8.26 12.70
CA PRO A 134 -20.65 9.20 13.78
C PRO A 134 -20.13 8.47 15.02
N ASP A 135 -19.33 9.17 15.81
CA ASP A 135 -18.90 8.66 17.11
C ASP A 135 -20.11 8.50 18.03
N ALA A 136 -20.12 7.40 18.75
CA ALA A 136 -21.18 7.11 19.70
C ALA A 136 -21.11 8.03 20.92
#